data_eb075226b1519278bdca9dc122995fe4
#
_entry.id   eb075226b1519278bdca9dc122995fe4
#
_cell.length_a   1.000
_cell.length_b   1.000
_cell.length_c   1.000
_cell.angle_alpha   90.00
_cell.angle_beta   90.00
_cell.angle_gamma   90.00
#
_symmetry.space_group_name_H-M   'P 1'
#
loop_
_entity.id
_entity.type
_entity.pdbx_description
1 polymer ?
#
loop_
_entity_poly.entity_id
_entity_poly.type
_entity_poly.pdbx_seq_one_letter_code
_entity_poly.pdbx_strand_id
1 'polypeptide(L)'
;MTCTYSPEAYVFDSEENHALLEAETNELLHFGHNFPAPQGGSYWLDDTGNPDLTQNIHTWITCRVAHVYSLGFLHGEPGAAELVDKAIAGLRGPLHDDENGGWYPSISADGSTHEAGKVCYAHAFVILAATSAKLIGRPDADELLEE
;
A
#
# COMPACT_ATOMS: atom_id res chain seq x y z
N MET A 1 23.21 -9.43 7.66
CA MET A 1 23.28 -10.90 7.54
C MET A 1 23.45 -11.23 6.07
N THR A 2 24.52 -11.92 5.68
CA THR A 2 24.65 -12.45 4.33
C THR A 2 23.84 -13.75 4.26
N CYS A 3 22.63 -13.67 3.72
CA CYS A 3 21.85 -14.87 3.44
C CYS A 3 22.53 -15.62 2.29
N THR A 4 23.16 -16.74 2.57
CA THR A 4 23.72 -17.63 1.54
C THR A 4 22.67 -18.67 1.23
N TYR A 5 21.90 -18.45 0.16
CA TYR A 5 20.99 -19.44 -0.36
C TYR A 5 21.73 -20.55 -1.09
N SER A 6 21.15 -21.75 -1.12
CA SER A 6 21.70 -22.84 -1.91
C SER A 6 21.61 -22.52 -3.42
N PRO A 7 22.48 -23.10 -4.27
CA PRO A 7 22.35 -22.92 -5.72
C PRO A 7 20.97 -23.32 -6.28
N GLU A 8 20.32 -24.28 -5.66
CA GLU A 8 18.98 -24.78 -6.02
C GLU A 8 17.90 -23.71 -5.84
N ALA A 9 18.07 -22.77 -4.89
CA ALA A 9 17.13 -21.67 -4.68
C ALA A 9 17.03 -20.68 -5.88
N TYR A 10 18.01 -20.73 -6.78
CA TYR A 10 18.01 -19.92 -8.00
C TYR A 10 17.53 -20.68 -9.25
N VAL A 11 17.13 -21.95 -9.09
CA VAL A 11 16.54 -22.72 -10.18
C VAL A 11 15.05 -22.43 -10.23
N PHE A 12 14.61 -21.79 -11.30
CA PHE A 12 13.19 -21.53 -11.53
C PHE A 12 12.37 -22.82 -11.41
N ASP A 13 11.28 -22.78 -10.67
CA ASP A 13 10.37 -23.91 -10.44
C ASP A 13 10.94 -25.05 -9.56
N SER A 14 12.02 -24.78 -8.80
CA SER A 14 12.46 -25.71 -7.74
C SER A 14 11.67 -25.50 -6.44
N GLU A 15 11.56 -26.55 -5.61
CA GLU A 15 10.94 -26.44 -4.28
C GLU A 15 11.66 -25.42 -3.40
N GLU A 16 12.99 -25.36 -3.48
CA GLU A 16 13.81 -24.40 -2.74
C GLU A 16 13.56 -22.97 -3.20
N ASN A 17 13.35 -22.73 -4.52
CA ASN A 17 13.01 -21.40 -5.02
C ASN A 17 11.63 -20.96 -4.55
N HIS A 18 10.63 -21.85 -4.60
CA HIS A 18 9.29 -21.54 -4.10
C HIS A 18 9.31 -21.22 -2.60
N ALA A 19 10.01 -22.01 -1.80
CA ALA A 19 10.15 -21.76 -0.36
C ALA A 19 10.86 -20.45 -0.06
N LEU A 20 11.89 -20.08 -0.84
CA LEU A 20 12.57 -18.80 -0.75
C LEU A 20 11.61 -17.64 -1.04
N LEU A 21 10.89 -17.70 -2.17
CA LEU A 21 9.97 -16.63 -2.57
C LEU A 21 8.82 -16.46 -1.57
N GLU A 22 8.32 -17.56 -1.01
CA GLU A 22 7.30 -17.53 0.04
C GLU A 22 7.83 -16.86 1.31
N ALA A 23 9.04 -17.23 1.75
CA ALA A 23 9.66 -16.63 2.93
C ALA A 23 9.91 -15.12 2.74
N GLU A 24 10.47 -14.71 1.61
CA GLU A 24 10.70 -13.29 1.28
C GLU A 24 9.38 -12.50 1.17
N THR A 25 8.35 -13.11 0.60
CA THR A 25 7.02 -12.48 0.52
C THR A 25 6.46 -12.21 1.91
N ASN A 26 6.53 -13.19 2.80
CA ASN A 26 6.05 -13.06 4.18
C ASN A 26 6.85 -11.99 4.96
N GLU A 27 8.19 -11.98 4.82
CA GLU A 27 9.03 -10.96 5.45
C GLU A 27 8.71 -9.55 4.95
N LEU A 28 8.52 -9.36 3.65
CA LEU A 28 8.19 -8.07 3.06
C LEU A 28 6.79 -7.59 3.46
N LEU A 29 5.80 -8.47 3.50
CA LEU A 29 4.46 -8.13 3.98
C LEU A 29 4.51 -7.72 5.45
N HIS A 30 5.23 -8.48 6.29
CA HIS A 30 5.38 -8.14 7.70
C HIS A 30 6.13 -6.82 7.91
N PHE A 31 7.20 -6.57 7.16
CA PHE A 31 7.96 -5.32 7.22
C PHE A 31 7.08 -4.09 7.01
N GLY A 32 6.11 -4.17 6.11
CA GLY A 32 5.25 -3.05 5.75
C GLY A 32 4.14 -2.73 6.76
N HIS A 33 3.89 -3.53 7.80
CA HIS A 33 2.72 -3.38 8.69
C HIS A 33 2.59 -2.01 9.37
N ASN A 34 3.68 -1.27 9.51
CA ASN A 34 3.69 0.03 10.20
C ASN A 34 3.39 1.22 9.28
N PHE A 35 3.04 0.99 8.02
CA PHE A 35 2.76 2.09 7.09
C PHE A 35 1.56 2.98 7.48
N PRO A 36 0.49 2.51 8.17
CA PRO A 36 -0.73 3.29 8.30
C PRO A 36 -0.53 4.59 9.09
N ALA A 37 -0.89 5.71 8.46
CA ALA A 37 -0.98 6.98 9.15
C ALA A 37 -2.28 7.07 9.96
N PRO A 38 -2.31 7.70 11.14
CA PRO A 38 -3.51 7.81 11.98
C PRO A 38 -4.70 8.47 11.29
N GLN A 39 -4.43 9.42 10.38
CA GLN A 39 -5.44 10.11 9.58
C GLN A 39 -5.88 9.32 8.34
N GLY A 40 -5.22 8.20 8.06
CA GLY A 40 -5.36 7.39 6.84
C GLY A 40 -4.23 7.64 5.84
N GLY A 41 -4.04 6.69 4.93
CA GLY A 41 -2.96 6.71 3.96
C GLY A 41 -1.69 6.03 4.46
N SER A 42 -0.63 6.12 3.68
CA SER A 42 0.62 5.41 3.91
C SER A 42 1.79 6.35 4.18
N TYR A 43 2.40 6.23 5.34
CA TYR A 43 3.75 6.73 5.54
C TYR A 43 4.76 5.99 4.66
N TRP A 44 5.88 6.65 4.35
CA TRP A 44 7.11 5.96 3.99
C TRP A 44 7.67 5.26 5.21
N LEU A 45 8.38 4.16 5.00
CA LEU A 45 9.07 3.44 6.06
C LEU A 45 10.57 3.59 5.88
N ASP A 46 11.29 3.70 7.00
CA ASP A 46 12.76 3.62 7.01
C ASP A 46 13.25 2.18 6.82
N ASP A 47 14.58 1.99 6.74
CA ASP A 47 15.21 0.67 6.54
C ASP A 47 14.90 -0.34 7.66
N THR A 48 14.29 0.09 8.76
CA THR A 48 13.91 -0.75 9.90
C THR A 48 12.39 -0.96 10.01
N GLY A 49 11.63 -0.42 9.04
CA GLY A 49 10.17 -0.56 9.01
C GLY A 49 9.42 0.43 9.89
N ASN A 50 10.08 1.50 10.37
CA ASN A 50 9.40 2.57 11.13
C ASN A 50 8.91 3.68 10.20
N PRO A 51 7.81 4.37 10.55
CA PRO A 51 7.32 5.51 9.79
C PRO A 51 8.34 6.65 9.68
N ASP A 52 8.67 7.06 8.46
CA ASP A 52 9.47 8.26 8.19
C ASP A 52 8.56 9.51 8.12
N LEU A 53 8.44 10.20 9.23
CA LEU A 53 7.61 11.40 9.34
C LEU A 53 8.20 12.64 8.67
N THR A 54 9.39 12.53 8.07
CA THR A 54 10.00 13.62 7.29
C THR A 54 9.50 13.65 5.84
N GLN A 55 8.85 12.57 5.41
CA GLN A 55 8.29 12.42 4.07
C GLN A 55 6.79 12.69 4.06
N ASN A 56 6.29 13.20 2.93
CA ASN A 56 4.85 13.34 2.70
C ASN A 56 4.18 11.97 2.54
N ILE A 57 2.90 11.91 2.87
CA ILE A 57 2.01 10.79 2.51
C ILE A 57 1.60 10.99 1.05
N HIS A 58 2.04 10.11 0.18
CA HIS A 58 1.75 10.17 -1.25
C HIS A 58 0.57 9.28 -1.64
N THR A 59 -0.33 9.82 -2.49
CA THR A 59 -1.47 9.07 -3.02
C THR A 59 -1.04 7.79 -3.72
N TRP A 60 -0.03 7.83 -4.59
CA TRP A 60 0.43 6.66 -5.34
C TRP A 60 1.08 5.59 -4.45
N ILE A 61 1.75 5.96 -3.34
CA ILE A 61 2.27 5.01 -2.34
C ILE A 61 1.11 4.37 -1.60
N THR A 62 0.16 5.17 -1.11
CA THR A 62 -1.05 4.69 -0.43
C THR A 62 -1.81 3.67 -1.31
N CYS A 63 -1.94 3.95 -2.60
CA CYS A 63 -2.56 3.02 -3.54
C CYS A 63 -1.77 1.73 -3.71
N ARG A 64 -0.44 1.80 -3.77
CA ARG A 64 0.41 0.60 -3.89
C ARG A 64 0.31 -0.29 -2.68
N VAL A 65 0.31 0.27 -1.47
CA VAL A 65 0.16 -0.56 -0.26
C VAL A 65 -1.24 -1.19 -0.19
N ALA A 66 -2.30 -0.47 -0.62
CA ALA A 66 -3.62 -1.06 -0.76
C ALA A 66 -3.62 -2.28 -1.71
N HIS A 67 -2.95 -2.16 -2.86
CA HIS A 67 -2.80 -3.27 -3.80
C HIS A 67 -1.99 -4.42 -3.22
N VAL A 68 -0.81 -4.14 -2.64
CA VAL A 68 0.08 -5.16 -2.07
C VAL A 68 -0.61 -5.93 -0.95
N TYR A 69 -1.30 -5.26 -0.03
CA TYR A 69 -2.01 -5.95 1.05
C TYR A 69 -3.32 -6.61 0.59
N SER A 70 -3.91 -6.18 -0.53
CA SER A 70 -4.96 -6.98 -1.17
C SER A 70 -4.44 -8.32 -1.68
N LEU A 71 -3.24 -8.35 -2.26
CA LEU A 71 -2.55 -9.60 -2.61
C LEU A 71 -2.14 -10.38 -1.35
N GLY A 72 -1.66 -9.69 -0.32
CA GLY A 72 -1.34 -10.28 0.99
C GLY A 72 -2.55 -10.98 1.61
N PHE A 73 -3.74 -10.39 1.53
CA PHE A 73 -4.99 -11.02 1.98
C PHE A 73 -5.26 -12.34 1.24
N LEU A 74 -5.10 -12.35 -0.10
CA LEU A 74 -5.26 -13.57 -0.90
C LEU A 74 -4.19 -14.62 -0.59
N HIS A 75 -3.00 -14.18 -0.17
CA HIS A 75 -1.90 -15.03 0.26
C HIS A 75 -2.10 -15.58 1.68
N GLY A 76 -2.99 -14.98 2.47
CA GLY A 76 -3.31 -15.38 3.85
C GLY A 76 -2.58 -14.59 4.93
N GLU A 77 -2.01 -13.41 4.58
CA GLU A 77 -1.34 -12.52 5.53
C GLU A 77 -2.32 -12.03 6.61
N PRO A 78 -2.04 -12.29 7.92
CA PRO A 78 -2.91 -11.84 9.00
C PRO A 78 -3.00 -10.30 9.08
N GLY A 79 -4.23 -9.77 9.21
CA GLY A 79 -4.45 -8.34 9.33
C GLY A 79 -4.37 -7.56 8.00
N ALA A 80 -4.11 -8.23 6.87
CA ALA A 80 -3.98 -7.56 5.57
C ALA A 80 -5.25 -6.79 5.17
N ALA A 81 -6.43 -7.32 5.47
CA ALA A 81 -7.70 -6.65 5.17
C ALA A 81 -7.83 -5.30 5.88
N GLU A 82 -7.49 -5.26 7.16
CA GLU A 82 -7.50 -4.03 7.97
C GLU A 82 -6.46 -3.01 7.48
N LEU A 83 -5.31 -3.49 6.97
CA LEU A 83 -4.29 -2.62 6.37
C LEU A 83 -4.79 -2.02 5.06
N VAL A 84 -5.51 -2.79 4.22
CA VAL A 84 -6.18 -2.24 3.03
C VAL A 84 -7.19 -1.17 3.42
N ASP A 85 -8.03 -1.41 4.45
CA ASP A 85 -9.00 -0.41 4.92
C ASP A 85 -8.34 0.89 5.37
N LYS A 86 -7.16 0.83 6.02
CA LYS A 86 -6.40 2.02 6.41
C LYS A 86 -5.91 2.82 5.20
N ALA A 87 -5.44 2.14 4.16
CA ALA A 87 -5.03 2.80 2.93
C ALA A 87 -6.24 3.43 2.20
N ILE A 88 -7.35 2.70 2.06
CA ILE A 88 -8.58 3.20 1.44
C ILE A 88 -9.16 4.40 2.22
N ALA A 89 -9.13 4.37 3.55
CA ALA A 89 -9.54 5.52 4.37
C ALA A 89 -8.72 6.79 4.04
N GLY A 90 -7.43 6.66 3.74
CA GLY A 90 -6.60 7.78 3.29
C GLY A 90 -7.04 8.34 1.95
N LEU A 91 -7.43 7.47 1.01
CA LEU A 91 -7.90 7.87 -0.31
C LEU A 91 -9.29 8.51 -0.28
N ARG A 92 -10.14 8.13 0.67
CA ARG A 92 -11.48 8.71 0.87
C ARG A 92 -11.50 9.91 1.81
N GLY A 93 -10.39 10.19 2.47
CA GLY A 93 -10.25 11.26 3.45
C GLY A 93 -9.18 12.27 3.02
N PRO A 94 -8.07 12.35 3.75
CA PRO A 94 -7.15 13.48 3.63
C PRO A 94 -6.45 13.62 2.25
N LEU A 95 -6.39 12.56 1.47
CA LEU A 95 -5.81 12.60 0.11
C LEU A 95 -6.83 13.02 -0.94
N HIS A 96 -8.13 12.99 -0.64
CA HIS A 96 -9.19 13.41 -1.55
C HIS A 96 -9.38 14.92 -1.54
N ASP A 97 -9.72 15.50 -2.67
CA ASP A 97 -10.08 16.91 -2.81
C ASP A 97 -11.61 17.06 -2.88
N ASP A 98 -12.24 17.21 -1.74
CA ASP A 98 -13.69 17.32 -1.62
C ASP A 98 -14.29 18.53 -2.35
N GLU A 99 -13.48 19.54 -2.66
CA GLU A 99 -13.95 20.77 -3.32
C GLU A 99 -13.97 20.62 -4.86
N ASN A 100 -12.91 20.00 -5.41
CA ASN A 100 -12.70 19.95 -6.86
C ASN A 100 -12.73 18.53 -7.43
N GLY A 101 -12.91 17.53 -6.60
CA GLY A 101 -12.86 16.10 -6.93
C GLY A 101 -11.43 15.59 -7.19
N GLY A 102 -11.28 14.27 -7.19
CA GLY A 102 -10.01 13.58 -7.39
C GLY A 102 -9.04 13.75 -6.22
N TRP A 103 -7.78 13.43 -6.43
CA TRP A 103 -6.80 13.27 -5.35
C TRP A 103 -5.61 14.21 -5.46
N TYR A 104 -5.20 14.77 -4.31
CA TYR A 104 -3.92 15.48 -4.19
C TYR A 104 -2.76 14.53 -4.46
N PRO A 105 -1.63 14.99 -5.04
CA PRO A 105 -0.45 14.14 -5.21
C PRO A 105 0.12 13.64 -3.87
N SER A 106 0.13 14.51 -2.86
CA SER A 106 0.57 14.20 -1.50
C SER A 106 -0.01 15.16 -0.47
N ILE A 107 0.03 14.74 0.79
CA ILE A 107 -0.21 15.56 1.98
C ILE A 107 1.00 15.50 2.89
N SER A 108 1.18 16.50 3.77
CA SER A 108 2.20 16.45 4.82
C SER A 108 1.98 15.26 5.77
N ALA A 109 3.03 14.80 6.45
CA ALA A 109 2.94 13.65 7.35
C ALA A 109 1.92 13.83 8.49
N ASP A 110 1.66 15.07 8.90
CA ASP A 110 0.66 15.43 9.90
C ASP A 110 -0.74 15.71 9.30
N GLY A 111 -0.87 15.65 7.98
CA GLY A 111 -2.13 15.91 7.27
C GLY A 111 -2.54 17.39 7.20
N SER A 112 -1.71 18.32 7.68
CA SER A 112 -2.09 19.74 7.80
C SER A 112 -2.05 20.51 6.48
N THR A 113 -1.28 20.03 5.50
CA THR A 113 -1.13 20.66 4.19
C THR A 113 -1.15 19.64 3.06
N HIS A 114 -1.50 20.07 1.87
CA HIS A 114 -1.49 19.24 0.66
C HIS A 114 -0.68 19.88 -0.47
N GLU A 115 -0.16 19.06 -1.35
CA GLU A 115 0.46 19.49 -2.60
C GLU A 115 -0.63 19.89 -3.58
N ALA A 116 -0.51 21.09 -4.16
CA ALA A 116 -1.51 21.59 -5.11
C ALA A 116 -1.45 20.85 -6.45
N GLY A 117 -2.61 20.78 -7.11
CA GLY A 117 -2.76 20.21 -8.45
C GLY A 117 -3.19 18.75 -8.44
N LYS A 118 -3.31 18.20 -9.63
CA LYS A 118 -3.73 16.81 -9.88
C LYS A 118 -2.72 16.15 -10.82
N VAL A 119 -2.38 14.90 -10.54
CA VAL A 119 -1.41 14.14 -11.33
C VAL A 119 -2.07 12.87 -11.83
N CYS A 120 -2.18 12.73 -13.16
CA CYS A 120 -2.79 11.58 -13.81
C CYS A 120 -2.19 10.24 -13.33
N TYR A 121 -0.88 10.21 -13.10
CA TYR A 121 -0.18 9.04 -12.54
C TYR A 121 -0.80 8.59 -11.19
N ALA A 122 -1.05 9.53 -10.26
CA ALA A 122 -1.65 9.21 -8.97
C ALA A 122 -3.07 8.65 -9.13
N HIS A 123 -3.90 9.26 -10.02
CA HIS A 123 -5.27 8.80 -10.30
C HIS A 123 -5.30 7.39 -10.90
N ALA A 124 -4.34 7.04 -11.78
CA ALA A 124 -4.24 5.68 -12.31
C ALA A 124 -3.99 4.65 -11.19
N PHE A 125 -3.24 5.01 -10.17
CA PHE A 125 -3.04 4.14 -9.00
C PHE A 125 -4.28 4.04 -8.10
N VAL A 126 -5.14 5.05 -8.05
CA VAL A 126 -6.42 4.95 -7.32
C VAL A 126 -7.29 3.86 -7.93
N ILE A 127 -7.37 3.79 -9.27
CA ILE A 127 -8.09 2.71 -9.96
C ILE A 127 -7.52 1.33 -9.58
N LEU A 128 -6.19 1.19 -9.54
CA LEU A 128 -5.53 -0.04 -9.12
C LEU A 128 -5.89 -0.42 -7.68
N ALA A 129 -5.82 0.54 -6.75
CA ALA A 129 -6.13 0.32 -5.34
C ALA A 129 -7.60 -0.09 -5.15
N ALA A 130 -8.52 0.67 -5.74
CA ALA A 130 -9.95 0.42 -5.65
C ALA A 130 -10.34 -0.93 -6.26
N THR A 131 -9.79 -1.27 -7.44
CA THR A 131 -10.03 -2.58 -8.08
C THR A 131 -9.54 -3.73 -7.21
N SER A 132 -8.35 -3.58 -6.60
CA SER A 132 -7.76 -4.60 -5.74
C SER A 132 -8.55 -4.78 -4.43
N ALA A 133 -8.95 -3.68 -3.80
CA ALA A 133 -9.78 -3.70 -2.60
C ALA A 133 -11.17 -4.31 -2.88
N LYS A 134 -11.77 -4.00 -4.03
CA LYS A 134 -13.02 -4.60 -4.48
C LYS A 134 -12.90 -6.12 -4.66
N LEU A 135 -11.79 -6.59 -5.26
CA LEU A 135 -11.55 -8.02 -5.48
C LEU A 135 -11.61 -8.83 -4.18
N ILE A 136 -11.15 -8.26 -3.07
CA ILE A 136 -11.17 -8.88 -1.74
C ILE A 136 -12.37 -8.45 -0.88
N GLY A 137 -13.37 -7.80 -1.48
CA GLY A 137 -14.63 -7.44 -0.83
C GLY A 137 -14.52 -6.37 0.26
N ARG A 138 -13.58 -5.41 0.11
CA ARG A 138 -13.47 -4.32 1.09
C ARG A 138 -14.55 -3.28 0.87
N PRO A 139 -15.09 -2.69 1.97
CA PRO A 139 -16.03 -1.59 1.88
C PRO A 139 -15.38 -0.38 1.17
N ASP A 140 -16.20 0.50 0.66
CA ASP A 140 -15.80 1.78 0.03
C ASP A 140 -15.04 1.67 -1.30
N ALA A 141 -14.66 0.45 -1.73
CA ALA A 141 -13.92 0.25 -2.98
C ALA A 141 -14.76 0.59 -4.22
N ASP A 142 -16.06 0.31 -4.20
CA ASP A 142 -16.97 0.65 -5.32
C ASP A 142 -17.14 2.15 -5.47
N GLU A 143 -17.25 2.89 -4.36
CA GLU A 143 -17.37 4.35 -4.38
C GLU A 143 -16.13 5.02 -4.96
N LEU A 144 -14.92 4.51 -4.65
CA LEU A 144 -13.68 5.00 -5.26
C LEU A 144 -13.58 4.74 -6.76
N LEU A 145 -14.30 3.75 -7.29
CA LEU A 145 -14.32 3.45 -8.74
C LEU A 145 -15.34 4.28 -9.50
N GLU A 146 -16.35 4.80 -8.81
CA GLU A 146 -17.39 5.64 -9.39
C GLU A 146 -16.97 7.11 -9.50
N GLU A 147 -15.93 7.51 -8.78
CA GLU A 147 -15.39 8.85 -8.69
C GLU A 147 -14.30 9.13 -9.74
#